data_14e37dbec223b9bdf497283f72a9d9e3
#
_entry.id   14e37dbec223b9bdf497283f72a9d9e3
#
_cell.length_a   1.000
_cell.length_b   1.000
_cell.length_c   1.000
_cell.angle_alpha   90.00
_cell.angle_beta   90.00
_cell.angle_gamma   90.00
#
_symmetry.space_group_name_H-M   'P 1'
#
loop_
_entity.id
_entity.type
_entity.pdbx_description
1 polymer ?
#
loop_
_entity_poly.entity_id
_entity_poly.type
_entity_poly.pdbx_seq_one_letter_code
_entity_poly.pdbx_strand_id
1 'polypeptide(L)'
;MMGAMTRKIRCRGKPMTAIVLAGGRGRRMKADKAGLDIGGRTLLEHVIGQLEPYFDEILICLSPGQKVAPLLSGRVSRRRRPGSSLRDMAPLLRIVRDETPGLGPLGGLISGLKAAAHDACAVVACDIPDIDIALLRSLAREAANAEIAVPAGPSGLYEPLFAVYRGSIVPEIESLLGRGERSLLPLFGSCRTAVVGFDDPGRIRNLNTRRDYEAYLSSSLEGKLVGPGTGRGGGGRRRQAARRG
;
A
#
# COMPACT_ATOMS: atom_id res chain seq x y z
N MET A 1 3.30 -24.92 -15.34
CA MET A 1 3.89 -23.84 -14.53
C MET A 1 3.09 -23.75 -13.24
N MET A 2 3.63 -24.28 -12.13
CA MET A 2 3.02 -24.13 -10.81
C MET A 2 3.14 -22.66 -10.39
N GLY A 3 1.99 -21.97 -10.31
CA GLY A 3 1.94 -20.60 -9.81
C GLY A 3 2.51 -20.54 -8.40
N ALA A 4 3.53 -19.73 -8.19
CA ALA A 4 4.08 -19.46 -6.87
C ALA A 4 2.94 -19.02 -5.95
N MET A 5 2.57 -19.84 -4.98
CA MET A 5 1.54 -19.55 -3.99
C MET A 5 1.93 -18.30 -3.24
N THR A 6 1.21 -17.21 -3.47
CA THR A 6 1.48 -15.90 -2.81
C THR A 6 1.28 -16.06 -1.31
N ARG A 7 2.36 -15.93 -0.55
CA ARG A 7 2.33 -16.13 0.90
C ARG A 7 1.78 -14.86 1.58
N LYS A 8 0.69 -15.01 2.35
CA LYS A 8 0.09 -13.91 3.14
C LYS A 8 1.12 -13.27 4.09
N ILE A 9 1.00 -11.96 4.30
CA ILE A 9 1.83 -11.23 5.27
C ILE A 9 1.30 -11.52 6.67
N ARG A 10 2.22 -11.80 7.61
CA ARG A 10 1.90 -12.17 8.98
C ARG A 10 2.79 -11.41 9.96
N CYS A 11 2.24 -11.07 11.13
CA CYS A 11 2.99 -10.57 12.27
C CYS A 11 2.97 -11.64 13.36
N ARG A 12 4.13 -12.13 13.82
CA ARG A 12 4.25 -13.27 14.77
C ARG A 12 3.44 -14.51 14.32
N GLY A 13 3.40 -14.78 13.02
CA GLY A 13 2.60 -15.88 12.47
C GLY A 13 1.09 -15.65 12.41
N LYS A 14 0.57 -14.56 13.02
CA LYS A 14 -0.85 -14.20 13.05
C LYS A 14 -1.26 -13.40 11.81
N PRO A 15 -2.53 -13.47 11.39
CA PRO A 15 -3.06 -12.62 10.32
C PRO A 15 -2.90 -11.12 10.64
N MET A 16 -2.92 -10.31 9.58
CA MET A 16 -2.87 -8.86 9.66
C MET A 16 -4.00 -8.26 8.83
N THR A 17 -4.46 -7.08 9.22
CA THR A 17 -5.37 -6.24 8.44
C THR A 17 -4.55 -5.26 7.61
N ALA A 18 -4.92 -5.03 6.34
CA ALA A 18 -4.46 -3.86 5.60
C ALA A 18 -5.46 -2.72 5.79
N ILE A 19 -4.97 -1.51 6.08
CA ILE A 19 -5.75 -0.28 6.20
C ILE A 19 -5.31 0.65 5.08
N VAL A 20 -6.21 0.94 4.14
CA VAL A 20 -5.98 1.89 3.05
C VAL A 20 -6.60 3.23 3.44
N LEU A 21 -5.77 4.23 3.69
CA LEU A 21 -6.22 5.59 3.99
C LEU A 21 -6.54 6.30 2.68
N ALA A 22 -7.81 6.37 2.33
CA ALA A 22 -8.32 6.97 1.11
C ALA A 22 -9.09 8.29 1.39
N GLY A 23 -9.13 8.72 2.64
CA GLY A 23 -9.68 9.99 3.08
C GLY A 23 -8.68 11.13 2.85
N GLY A 24 -9.19 12.28 2.45
CA GLY A 24 -8.40 13.49 2.30
C GLY A 24 -8.76 14.24 1.02
N ARG A 25 -9.26 15.47 1.15
CA ARG A 25 -9.39 16.37 0.00
C ARG A 25 -7.99 16.81 -0.39
N GLY A 26 -7.49 16.33 -1.51
CA GLY A 26 -6.26 16.82 -2.13
C GLY A 26 -6.37 18.31 -2.43
N ARG A 27 -6.09 19.18 -1.42
CA ARG A 27 -6.21 20.65 -1.55
C ARG A 27 -5.47 21.19 -2.76
N ARG A 28 -4.36 20.55 -3.16
CA ARG A 28 -3.52 20.93 -4.30
C ARG A 28 -4.01 20.40 -5.64
N MET A 29 -4.74 19.28 -5.67
CA MET A 29 -5.26 18.69 -6.92
C MET A 29 -6.72 19.03 -7.20
N LYS A 30 -7.45 19.65 -6.25
CA LYS A 30 -8.90 19.96 -6.34
C LYS A 30 -9.77 18.73 -6.68
N ALA A 31 -9.22 17.52 -6.60
CA ALA A 31 -9.87 16.26 -6.93
C ALA A 31 -9.68 15.25 -5.81
N ASP A 32 -10.59 14.29 -5.72
CA ASP A 32 -10.43 13.11 -4.85
C ASP A 32 -9.34 12.22 -5.46
N LYS A 33 -8.15 12.17 -4.82
CA LYS A 33 -7.01 11.39 -5.31
C LYS A 33 -7.35 9.91 -5.49
N ALA A 34 -8.18 9.37 -4.60
CA ALA A 34 -8.57 7.96 -4.63
C ALA A 34 -9.31 7.57 -5.91
N GLY A 35 -10.01 8.54 -6.55
CA GLY A 35 -10.74 8.36 -7.80
C GLY A 35 -9.93 8.61 -9.07
N LEU A 36 -8.63 8.93 -9.00
CA LEU A 36 -7.80 9.16 -10.19
C LEU A 36 -7.70 7.88 -11.03
N ASP A 37 -7.77 8.01 -12.36
CA ASP A 37 -7.70 6.87 -13.27
C ASP A 37 -6.26 6.37 -13.45
N ILE A 38 -6.03 5.13 -13.13
CA ILE A 38 -4.78 4.41 -13.37
C ILE A 38 -5.03 3.27 -14.35
N GLY A 39 -5.07 3.62 -15.67
CA GLY A 39 -5.22 2.64 -16.73
C GLY A 39 -6.55 1.88 -16.71
N GLY A 40 -7.66 2.60 -16.56
CA GLY A 40 -9.04 2.09 -16.58
C GLY A 40 -9.54 1.55 -15.25
N ARG A 41 -8.88 1.86 -14.14
CA ARG A 41 -9.34 1.63 -12.77
C ARG A 41 -8.96 2.82 -11.90
N THR A 42 -9.65 3.00 -10.78
CA THR A 42 -9.29 4.07 -9.85
C THR A 42 -7.97 3.77 -9.13
N LEU A 43 -7.28 4.82 -8.66
CA LEU A 43 -6.06 4.68 -7.86
C LEU A 43 -6.32 3.81 -6.62
N LEU A 44 -7.48 3.97 -5.97
CA LEU A 44 -7.88 3.13 -4.85
C LEU A 44 -7.99 1.66 -5.24
N GLU A 45 -8.65 1.33 -6.36
CA GLU A 45 -8.75 -0.05 -6.88
C GLU A 45 -7.38 -0.62 -7.25
N HIS A 46 -6.49 0.23 -7.75
CA HIS A 46 -5.12 -0.16 -8.08
C HIS A 46 -4.34 -0.58 -6.82
N VAL A 47 -4.40 0.21 -5.76
CA VAL A 47 -3.76 -0.09 -4.46
C VAL A 47 -4.37 -1.34 -3.81
N ILE A 48 -5.71 -1.43 -3.76
CA ILE A 48 -6.40 -2.61 -3.20
C ILE A 48 -5.98 -3.88 -3.92
N GLY A 49 -5.96 -3.89 -5.26
CA GLY A 49 -5.60 -5.06 -6.06
C GLY A 49 -4.17 -5.57 -5.80
N GLN A 50 -3.24 -4.71 -5.37
CA GLN A 50 -1.90 -5.12 -4.96
C GLN A 50 -1.87 -5.75 -3.57
N LEU A 51 -2.80 -5.37 -2.66
CA LEU A 51 -2.87 -5.86 -1.29
C LEU A 51 -3.68 -7.17 -1.17
N GLU A 52 -4.68 -7.37 -2.00
CA GLU A 52 -5.60 -8.54 -1.96
C GLU A 52 -4.88 -9.89 -1.85
N PRO A 53 -3.79 -10.17 -2.58
CA PRO A 53 -3.11 -11.46 -2.47
C PRO A 53 -2.45 -11.70 -1.11
N TYR A 54 -2.18 -10.64 -0.33
CA TYR A 54 -1.31 -10.68 0.85
C TYR A 54 -2.02 -10.53 2.18
N PHE A 55 -3.28 -10.08 2.20
CA PHE A 55 -4.05 -9.85 3.43
C PHE A 55 -5.35 -10.66 3.43
N ASP A 56 -5.87 -10.93 4.63
CA ASP A 56 -7.16 -11.61 4.81
C ASP A 56 -8.30 -10.62 5.02
N GLU A 57 -7.98 -9.39 5.45
CA GLU A 57 -8.88 -8.27 5.62
C GLU A 57 -8.25 -6.99 5.06
N ILE A 58 -9.05 -6.19 4.36
CA ILE A 58 -8.67 -4.86 3.87
C ILE A 58 -9.75 -3.87 4.30
N LEU A 59 -9.36 -2.85 5.05
CA LEU A 59 -10.21 -1.73 5.44
C LEU A 59 -9.90 -0.51 4.59
N ILE A 60 -10.94 0.13 4.07
CA ILE A 60 -10.84 1.40 3.33
C ILE A 60 -11.36 2.50 4.24
N CYS A 61 -10.46 3.35 4.74
CA CYS A 61 -10.82 4.49 5.58
C CYS A 61 -11.11 5.71 4.71
N LEU A 62 -12.35 6.20 4.77
CA LEU A 62 -12.86 7.34 4.02
C LEU A 62 -13.18 8.50 4.95
N SER A 63 -12.97 9.73 4.47
CA SER A 63 -13.43 10.93 5.15
C SER A 63 -14.96 10.98 5.23
N PRO A 64 -15.54 11.69 6.24
CA PRO A 64 -16.98 11.89 6.32
C PRO A 64 -17.54 12.49 5.03
N GLY A 65 -18.64 11.93 4.54
CA GLY A 65 -19.31 12.39 3.33
C GLY A 65 -18.64 12.02 2.00
N GLN A 66 -17.47 11.40 1.98
CA GLN A 66 -16.84 10.92 0.75
C GLN A 66 -17.68 9.82 0.09
N LYS A 67 -17.96 9.95 -1.21
CA LYS A 67 -18.76 8.98 -1.96
C LYS A 67 -17.94 7.77 -2.34
N VAL A 68 -18.50 6.57 -2.13
CA VAL A 68 -17.82 5.28 -2.43
C VAL A 68 -17.92 4.93 -3.92
N ALA A 69 -19.09 5.13 -4.52
CA ALA A 69 -19.39 4.67 -5.88
C ALA A 69 -18.40 5.14 -6.96
N PRO A 70 -17.89 6.40 -6.93
CA PRO A 70 -16.86 6.82 -7.87
C PRO A 70 -15.47 6.21 -7.61
N LEU A 71 -15.26 5.64 -6.43
CA LEU A 71 -13.96 5.12 -5.99
C LEU A 71 -13.81 3.63 -6.26
N LEU A 72 -14.91 2.91 -6.31
CA LEU A 72 -14.95 1.47 -6.54
C LEU A 72 -15.91 1.21 -7.71
N SER A 73 -15.37 1.07 -8.92
CA SER A 73 -16.12 0.92 -10.17
C SER A 73 -16.77 -0.47 -10.37
N GLY A 74 -16.95 -1.23 -9.27
CA GLY A 74 -17.59 -2.54 -9.28
C GLY A 74 -16.66 -3.70 -9.65
N ARG A 75 -15.38 -3.45 -9.93
CA ARG A 75 -14.38 -4.49 -10.19
C ARG A 75 -13.75 -5.08 -8.92
N VAL A 76 -13.94 -4.46 -7.77
CA VAL A 76 -13.65 -5.05 -6.45
C VAL A 76 -14.76 -6.05 -6.17
N SER A 77 -14.74 -7.13 -6.94
CA SER A 77 -15.75 -8.15 -6.96
C SER A 77 -15.49 -9.13 -5.83
N ARG A 78 -16.51 -9.33 -4.99
CA ARG A 78 -16.65 -10.52 -4.13
C ARG A 78 -16.74 -11.79 -5.01
N ARG A 79 -15.69 -12.10 -5.79
CA ARG A 79 -15.68 -13.36 -6.55
C ARG A 79 -15.23 -14.50 -5.65
N ARG A 80 -16.19 -15.12 -4.98
CA ARG A 80 -16.06 -16.53 -4.62
C ARG A 80 -15.89 -17.33 -5.91
N ARG A 81 -14.73 -17.89 -6.13
CA ARG A 81 -14.60 -18.93 -7.15
C ARG A 81 -15.26 -20.21 -6.59
N PRO A 82 -16.23 -20.81 -7.30
CA PRO A 82 -16.77 -22.10 -6.88
C PRO A 82 -15.63 -23.11 -6.79
N GLY A 83 -15.51 -23.82 -5.66
CA GLY A 83 -14.48 -24.84 -5.45
C GLY A 83 -13.15 -24.35 -4.85
N SER A 84 -13.00 -23.05 -4.51
CA SER A 84 -11.79 -22.57 -3.84
C SER A 84 -11.71 -23.03 -2.38
N SER A 85 -10.52 -23.43 -1.95
CA SER A 85 -10.23 -23.75 -0.55
C SER A 85 -10.34 -22.50 0.33
N LEU A 86 -10.45 -22.65 1.66
CA LEU A 86 -10.44 -21.54 2.60
C LEU A 86 -9.19 -20.62 2.46
N ARG A 87 -8.11 -21.13 1.84
CA ARG A 87 -6.87 -20.39 1.57
C ARG A 87 -6.94 -19.49 0.34
N ASP A 88 -7.91 -19.70 -0.56
CA ASP A 88 -8.10 -18.98 -1.81
C ASP A 88 -9.24 -17.94 -1.71
N MET A 89 -9.74 -17.66 -0.51
CA MET A 89 -10.77 -16.65 -0.29
C MET A 89 -10.22 -15.26 -0.56
N ALA A 90 -10.95 -14.47 -1.35
CA ALA A 90 -10.71 -13.03 -1.46
C ALA A 90 -10.77 -12.40 -0.05
N PRO A 91 -9.94 -11.38 0.24
CA PRO A 91 -9.96 -10.72 1.53
C PRO A 91 -11.34 -10.11 1.81
N LEU A 92 -11.68 -10.01 3.11
CA LEU A 92 -12.85 -9.27 3.54
C LEU A 92 -12.58 -7.77 3.31
N LEU A 93 -13.26 -7.18 2.32
CA LEU A 93 -13.18 -5.75 2.05
C LEU A 93 -14.28 -5.01 2.82
N ARG A 94 -13.90 -4.04 3.65
CA ARG A 94 -14.83 -3.25 4.48
C ARG A 94 -14.51 -1.76 4.36
N ILE A 95 -15.55 -0.94 4.36
CA ILE A 95 -15.42 0.53 4.39
C ILE A 95 -15.58 0.99 5.82
N VAL A 96 -14.65 1.81 6.28
CA VAL A 96 -14.66 2.48 7.57
C VAL A 96 -14.76 3.98 7.31
N ARG A 97 -15.59 4.69 8.05
CA ARG A 97 -15.70 6.14 7.94
C ARG A 97 -15.16 6.79 9.19
N ASP A 98 -14.37 7.83 8.99
CA ASP A 98 -13.97 8.68 10.10
C ASP A 98 -15.21 9.30 10.73
N GLU A 99 -15.33 9.18 12.04
CA GLU A 99 -16.46 9.74 12.78
C GLU A 99 -16.32 11.26 12.94
N THR A 100 -15.08 11.76 13.01
CA THR A 100 -14.81 13.17 13.28
C THR A 100 -14.11 13.83 12.08
N PRO A 101 -14.71 14.86 11.46
CA PRO A 101 -14.10 15.60 10.38
C PRO A 101 -12.84 16.35 10.82
N GLY A 102 -11.85 16.46 9.94
CA GLY A 102 -10.70 17.35 10.14
C GLY A 102 -9.57 16.81 11.01
N LEU A 103 -9.62 15.54 11.41
CA LEU A 103 -8.54 14.90 12.19
C LEU A 103 -7.32 14.49 11.32
N GLY A 104 -7.39 14.72 10.01
CA GLY A 104 -6.29 14.35 9.11
C GLY A 104 -6.02 12.85 9.09
N PRO A 105 -4.76 12.44 8.86
CA PRO A 105 -4.39 11.03 8.82
C PRO A 105 -4.62 10.28 10.14
N LEU A 106 -4.54 10.98 11.29
CA LEU A 106 -4.83 10.37 12.62
C LEU A 106 -6.26 9.86 12.72
N GLY A 107 -7.25 10.59 12.14
CA GLY A 107 -8.65 10.14 12.14
C GLY A 107 -8.83 8.83 11.40
N GLY A 108 -8.31 8.73 10.18
CA GLY A 108 -8.36 7.48 9.41
C GLY A 108 -7.61 6.33 10.07
N LEU A 109 -6.45 6.62 10.68
CA LEU A 109 -5.66 5.61 11.39
C LEU A 109 -6.43 5.04 12.59
N ILE A 110 -6.96 5.89 13.48
CA ILE A 110 -7.67 5.42 14.67
C ILE A 110 -8.95 4.67 14.32
N SER A 111 -9.72 5.17 13.33
CA SER A 111 -10.94 4.53 12.85
C SER A 111 -10.63 3.15 12.27
N GLY A 112 -9.55 3.04 11.49
CA GLY A 112 -9.08 1.78 10.93
C GLY A 112 -8.60 0.80 11.98
N LEU A 113 -7.77 1.22 12.95
CA LEU A 113 -7.27 0.37 14.03
C LEU A 113 -8.39 -0.17 14.92
N LYS A 114 -9.38 0.66 15.27
CA LYS A 114 -10.55 0.25 16.06
C LYS A 114 -11.44 -0.75 15.32
N ALA A 115 -11.53 -0.65 13.99
CA ALA A 115 -12.38 -1.50 13.16
C ALA A 115 -11.68 -2.80 12.72
N ALA A 116 -10.36 -2.89 12.83
CA ALA A 116 -9.58 -4.01 12.36
C ALA A 116 -9.86 -5.29 13.14
N ALA A 117 -9.97 -6.43 12.42
CA ALA A 117 -10.12 -7.74 13.05
C ALA A 117 -8.80 -8.26 13.67
N HIS A 118 -7.66 -7.69 13.29
CA HIS A 118 -6.33 -8.14 13.72
C HIS A 118 -5.57 -7.00 14.39
N ASP A 119 -4.82 -7.34 15.44
CA ASP A 119 -4.05 -6.38 16.21
C ASP A 119 -2.92 -5.69 15.40
N ALA A 120 -2.26 -6.42 14.51
CA ALA A 120 -1.25 -5.83 13.63
C ALA A 120 -1.87 -5.38 12.31
N CYS A 121 -1.71 -4.11 11.97
CA CYS A 121 -2.30 -3.48 10.80
C CYS A 121 -1.22 -2.85 9.90
N ALA A 122 -1.19 -3.25 8.63
CA ALA A 122 -0.40 -2.56 7.62
C ALA A 122 -1.20 -1.36 7.10
N VAL A 123 -0.68 -0.16 7.30
CA VAL A 123 -1.33 1.10 6.92
C VAL A 123 -0.63 1.65 5.68
N VAL A 124 -1.40 1.94 4.63
CA VAL A 124 -0.92 2.55 3.40
C VAL A 124 -1.83 3.69 2.97
N ALA A 125 -1.25 4.78 2.49
CA ALA A 125 -2.05 5.84 1.87
C ALA A 125 -2.41 5.47 0.43
N CYS A 126 -3.61 5.83 -0.02
CA CYS A 126 -4.05 5.54 -1.39
C CYS A 126 -3.26 6.30 -2.46
N ASP A 127 -2.50 7.35 -2.10
CA ASP A 127 -1.65 8.10 -3.02
C ASP A 127 -0.23 7.53 -3.17
N ILE A 128 0.02 6.36 -2.62
CA ILE A 128 1.20 5.53 -2.89
C ILE A 128 0.79 4.44 -3.90
N PRO A 129 1.00 4.65 -5.22
CA PRO A 129 0.46 3.76 -6.24
C PRO A 129 1.13 2.40 -6.29
N ASP A 130 2.42 2.33 -5.97
CA ASP A 130 3.21 1.09 -6.02
C ASP A 130 3.51 0.61 -4.60
N ILE A 131 2.92 -0.53 -4.23
CA ILE A 131 3.06 -1.10 -2.89
C ILE A 131 4.27 -2.03 -2.84
N ASP A 132 5.32 -1.61 -2.13
CA ASP A 132 6.48 -2.47 -1.88
C ASP A 132 6.15 -3.56 -0.87
N ILE A 133 5.78 -4.72 -1.38
CA ILE A 133 5.42 -5.90 -0.57
C ILE A 133 6.63 -6.43 0.23
N ALA A 134 7.85 -6.28 -0.29
CA ALA A 134 9.04 -6.73 0.43
C ALA A 134 9.30 -5.85 1.66
N LEU A 135 9.13 -4.54 1.51
CA LEU A 135 9.22 -3.58 2.63
C LEU A 135 8.10 -3.81 3.66
N LEU A 136 6.84 -4.01 3.23
CA LEU A 136 5.74 -4.36 4.14
C LEU A 136 6.02 -5.63 4.93
N ARG A 137 6.63 -6.65 4.31
CA ARG A 137 7.05 -7.87 5.02
C ARG A 137 8.15 -7.60 6.06
N SER A 138 9.08 -6.70 5.76
CA SER A 138 10.12 -6.30 6.73
C SER A 138 9.50 -5.55 7.91
N LEU A 139 8.62 -4.59 7.64
CA LEU A 139 7.88 -3.86 8.68
C LEU A 139 7.04 -4.81 9.56
N ALA A 140 6.36 -5.79 8.96
CA ALA A 140 5.57 -6.78 9.71
C ALA A 140 6.44 -7.65 10.63
N ARG A 141 7.70 -7.92 10.27
CA ARG A 141 8.66 -8.64 11.13
C ARG A 141 9.09 -7.79 12.31
N GLU A 142 9.43 -6.53 12.09
CA GLU A 142 9.84 -5.59 13.14
C GLU A 142 8.70 -5.28 14.11
N ALA A 143 7.46 -5.14 13.61
CA ALA A 143 6.26 -4.98 14.45
C ALA A 143 5.99 -6.19 15.37
N ALA A 144 6.71 -7.31 15.21
CA ALA A 144 6.64 -8.41 16.16
C ALA A 144 7.13 -8.00 17.57
N ASN A 145 8.08 -7.07 17.66
CA ASN A 145 8.68 -6.62 18.93
C ASN A 145 8.47 -5.13 19.21
N ALA A 146 7.72 -4.44 18.34
CA ALA A 146 7.41 -3.02 18.46
C ALA A 146 5.89 -2.78 18.38
N GLU A 147 5.45 -1.60 18.75
CA GLU A 147 4.07 -1.15 18.61
C GLU A 147 3.86 -0.47 17.25
N ILE A 148 4.94 0.13 16.75
CA ILE A 148 4.98 0.74 15.43
C ILE A 148 6.24 0.22 14.70
N ALA A 149 6.10 -0.15 13.44
CA ALA A 149 7.23 -0.33 12.55
C ALA A 149 7.07 0.63 11.36
N VAL A 150 7.99 1.57 11.22
CA VAL A 150 7.93 2.66 10.24
C VAL A 150 9.17 2.65 9.34
N PRO A 151 9.04 2.85 8.03
CA PRO A 151 10.20 2.97 7.17
C PRO A 151 10.78 4.39 7.22
N ALA A 152 12.10 4.49 7.06
CA ALA A 152 12.82 5.74 6.93
C ALA A 152 13.64 5.73 5.64
N GLY A 153 13.45 6.76 4.80
CA GLY A 153 14.20 6.95 3.56
C GLY A 153 15.63 7.46 3.81
N PRO A 154 16.41 7.70 2.73
CA PRO A 154 17.80 8.16 2.82
C PRO A 154 17.97 9.49 3.57
N SER A 155 16.94 10.34 3.58
CA SER A 155 16.92 11.59 4.35
C SER A 155 16.65 11.42 5.84
N GLY A 156 16.41 10.19 6.32
CA GLY A 156 15.99 9.90 7.68
C GLY A 156 14.53 10.27 7.99
N LEU A 157 13.76 10.74 7.01
CA LEU A 157 12.35 11.05 7.18
C LEU A 157 11.51 9.77 7.20
N TYR A 158 10.60 9.70 8.14
CA TYR A 158 9.65 8.60 8.25
C TYR A 158 8.55 8.71 7.19
N GLU A 159 8.05 7.52 6.76
CA GLU A 159 6.84 7.42 5.94
C GLU A 159 5.67 6.84 6.77
N PRO A 160 5.00 7.65 7.58
CA PRO A 160 3.97 7.20 8.53
C PRO A 160 2.78 6.53 7.87
N LEU A 161 2.51 6.85 6.61
CA LEU A 161 1.38 6.32 5.84
C LEU A 161 1.78 5.15 4.94
N PHE A 162 2.94 4.53 5.23
CA PHE A 162 3.37 3.24 4.71
C PHE A 162 4.05 2.46 5.85
N ALA A 163 3.30 2.06 6.86
CA ALA A 163 3.86 1.55 8.12
C ALA A 163 2.99 0.42 8.70
N VAL A 164 3.51 -0.27 9.72
CA VAL A 164 2.73 -1.23 10.51
C VAL A 164 2.49 -0.67 11.90
N TYR A 165 1.24 -0.70 12.32
CA TYR A 165 0.78 -0.24 13.63
C TYR A 165 0.08 -1.37 14.38
N ARG A 166 0.24 -1.41 15.71
CA ARG A 166 -0.49 -2.32 16.60
C ARG A 166 -1.73 -1.62 17.15
N GLY A 167 -2.79 -2.37 17.39
CA GLY A 167 -4.01 -1.85 18.04
C GLY A 167 -3.76 -1.28 19.43
N SER A 168 -2.68 -1.73 20.09
CA SER A 168 -2.27 -1.24 21.43
C SER A 168 -2.00 0.26 21.49
N ILE A 169 -1.71 0.94 20.36
CA ILE A 169 -1.44 2.40 20.34
C ILE A 169 -2.71 3.26 20.30
N VAL A 170 -3.90 2.66 20.20
CA VAL A 170 -5.17 3.42 20.13
C VAL A 170 -5.32 4.41 21.30
N PRO A 171 -5.05 4.06 22.57
CA PRO A 171 -5.14 5.01 23.68
C PRO A 171 -4.19 6.22 23.52
N GLU A 172 -2.99 6.01 22.99
CA GLU A 172 -2.05 7.11 22.75
C GLU A 172 -2.53 8.03 21.64
N ILE A 173 -3.13 7.47 20.56
CA ILE A 173 -3.75 8.29 19.51
C ILE A 173 -4.90 9.12 20.09
N GLU A 174 -5.75 8.55 20.94
CA GLU A 174 -6.84 9.26 21.61
C GLU A 174 -6.31 10.40 22.47
N SER A 175 -5.23 10.15 23.23
CA SER A 175 -4.55 11.17 24.03
C SER A 175 -4.02 12.32 23.17
N LEU A 176 -3.37 12.03 22.04
CA LEU A 176 -2.88 13.04 21.08
C LEU A 176 -4.04 13.87 20.52
N LEU A 177 -5.10 13.22 20.07
CA LEU A 177 -6.29 13.90 19.55
C LEU A 177 -6.94 14.80 20.60
N GLY A 178 -7.01 14.36 21.86
CA GLY A 178 -7.52 15.15 23.00
C GLY A 178 -6.70 16.43 23.26
N ARG A 179 -5.39 16.41 22.95
CA ARG A 179 -4.49 17.57 23.00
C ARG A 179 -4.54 18.44 21.74
N GLY A 180 -5.39 18.11 20.78
CA GLY A 180 -5.50 18.86 19.53
C GLY A 180 -4.44 18.52 18.48
N GLU A 181 -3.62 17.47 18.71
CA GLU A 181 -2.60 17.03 17.75
C GLU A 181 -3.25 16.45 16.48
N ARG A 182 -2.61 16.67 15.33
CA ARG A 182 -3.06 16.19 14.02
C ARG A 182 -1.96 15.41 13.29
N SER A 183 -0.75 15.45 13.81
CA SER A 183 0.43 14.79 13.27
C SER A 183 0.58 13.39 13.84
N LEU A 184 1.10 12.46 13.03
CA LEU A 184 1.48 11.11 13.47
C LEU A 184 2.88 11.09 14.13
N LEU A 185 3.69 12.15 13.93
CA LEU A 185 5.09 12.14 14.37
C LEU A 185 5.28 11.95 15.89
N PRO A 186 4.44 12.52 16.78
CA PRO A 186 4.59 12.31 18.20
C PRO A 186 4.48 10.84 18.64
N LEU A 187 3.72 10.00 17.90
CA LEU A 187 3.60 8.57 18.19
C LEU A 187 4.94 7.85 18.19
N PHE A 188 5.87 8.26 17.32
CA PHE A 188 7.17 7.59 17.21
C PHE A 188 8.09 7.82 18.40
N GLY A 189 7.81 8.85 19.21
CA GLY A 189 8.51 9.12 20.46
C GLY A 189 7.82 8.54 21.70
N SER A 190 6.49 8.38 21.65
CA SER A 190 5.70 7.88 22.79
C SER A 190 5.45 6.36 22.76
N CYS A 191 5.56 5.73 21.59
CA CYS A 191 5.39 4.29 21.43
C CYS A 191 6.72 3.58 21.12
N ARG A 192 6.80 2.27 21.40
CA ARG A 192 7.95 1.47 20.97
C ARG A 192 7.98 1.36 19.47
N THR A 193 8.87 2.12 18.85
CA THR A 193 8.99 2.24 17.41
C THR A 193 10.23 1.53 16.89
N ALA A 194 10.04 0.64 15.92
CA ALA A 194 11.12 0.06 15.12
C ALA A 194 11.21 0.80 13.78
N VAL A 195 12.42 1.18 13.40
CA VAL A 195 12.67 1.90 12.13
C VAL A 195 13.33 0.95 11.13
N VAL A 196 12.77 0.86 9.92
CA VAL A 196 13.31 0.08 8.80
C VAL A 196 13.86 1.03 7.75
N GLY A 197 15.18 1.12 7.64
CA GLY A 197 15.84 1.95 6.64
C GLY A 197 15.69 1.39 5.22
N PHE A 198 15.66 2.27 4.23
CA PHE A 198 15.76 1.93 2.80
C PHE A 198 16.54 3.02 2.06
N ASP A 199 17.33 2.63 1.05
CA ASP A 199 18.28 3.53 0.37
C ASP A 199 17.71 4.14 -0.91
N ASP A 200 16.76 3.46 -1.58
CA ASP A 200 16.14 3.94 -2.82
C ASP A 200 14.98 4.91 -2.54
N PRO A 201 15.13 6.22 -2.80
CA PRO A 201 14.05 7.20 -2.58
C PRO A 201 12.82 6.97 -3.47
N GLY A 202 12.96 6.20 -4.56
CA GLY A 202 11.85 5.82 -5.44
C GLY A 202 10.97 4.70 -4.89
N ARG A 203 11.39 4.06 -3.80
CA ARG A 203 10.72 2.88 -3.23
C ARG A 203 9.33 3.16 -2.65
N ILE A 204 9.14 4.36 -2.09
CA ILE A 204 7.83 4.86 -1.67
C ILE A 204 7.60 6.19 -2.39
N ARG A 205 6.74 6.16 -3.41
CA ARG A 205 6.43 7.32 -4.23
C ARG A 205 5.02 7.81 -3.95
N ASN A 206 4.89 9.07 -3.54
CA ASN A 206 3.60 9.70 -3.27
C ASN A 206 3.13 10.51 -4.48
N LEU A 207 1.87 10.38 -4.90
CA LEU A 207 1.23 11.21 -5.92
C LEU A 207 0.61 12.45 -5.27
N ASN A 208 1.42 13.47 -4.98
CA ASN A 208 0.98 14.67 -4.27
C ASN A 208 0.45 15.78 -5.18
N THR A 209 0.93 15.83 -6.41
CA THR A 209 0.59 16.87 -7.40
C THR A 209 0.09 16.23 -8.69
N ARG A 210 -0.56 17.03 -9.54
CA ARG A 210 -0.95 16.61 -10.89
C ARG A 210 0.27 16.20 -11.72
N ARG A 211 1.39 16.88 -11.55
CA ARG A 211 2.66 16.54 -12.22
C ARG A 211 3.16 15.15 -11.81
N ASP A 212 3.08 14.80 -10.51
CA ASP A 212 3.47 13.46 -10.04
C ASP A 212 2.61 12.37 -10.68
N TYR A 213 1.30 12.63 -10.77
CA TYR A 213 0.35 11.71 -11.40
C TYR A 213 0.62 11.54 -12.90
N GLU A 214 0.81 12.64 -13.66
CA GLU A 214 1.12 12.59 -15.08
C GLU A 214 2.45 11.88 -15.35
N ALA A 215 3.48 12.14 -14.55
CA ALA A 215 4.76 11.46 -14.62
C ALA A 215 4.65 9.95 -14.31
N TYR A 216 3.79 9.59 -13.35
CA TYR A 216 3.52 8.19 -13.03
C TYR A 216 2.83 7.46 -14.20
N LEU A 217 1.82 8.07 -14.83
CA LEU A 217 1.14 7.47 -15.98
C LEU A 217 2.10 7.26 -17.15
N SER A 218 2.96 8.25 -17.46
CA SER A 218 3.94 8.14 -18.54
C SER A 218 4.90 6.98 -18.32
N SER A 219 5.47 6.86 -17.11
CA SER A 219 6.39 5.76 -16.77
C SER A 219 5.72 4.38 -16.80
N SER A 220 4.45 4.31 -16.42
CA SER A 220 3.66 3.06 -16.44
C SER A 220 3.31 2.61 -17.87
N LEU A 221 3.18 3.53 -18.81
CA LEU A 221 2.96 3.23 -20.24
C LEU A 221 4.26 2.74 -20.89
N GLU A 222 5.39 3.36 -20.60
CA GLU A 222 6.70 2.95 -21.13
C GLU A 222 7.10 1.55 -20.65
N GLY A 223 6.87 1.23 -19.36
CA GLY A 223 7.11 -0.11 -18.80
C GLY A 223 6.25 -1.22 -19.43
N LYS A 224 5.08 -0.89 -20.00
CA LYS A 224 4.23 -1.85 -20.74
C LYS A 224 4.65 -2.03 -22.20
N LEU A 225 5.34 -1.07 -22.80
CA LEU A 225 5.84 -1.14 -24.17
C LEU A 225 7.17 -1.92 -24.28
N VAL A 226 7.93 -2.04 -23.21
CA VAL A 226 9.13 -2.88 -23.11
C VAL A 226 8.73 -4.26 -22.58
N GLY A 227 7.91 -5.00 -23.35
CA GLY A 227 7.74 -6.43 -23.18
C GLY A 227 9.05 -7.17 -23.48
N PRO A 228 9.26 -8.43 -22.98
CA PRO A 228 10.49 -9.15 -23.17
C PRO A 228 10.77 -9.31 -24.67
N GLY A 229 11.72 -8.53 -25.16
CA GLY A 229 12.16 -8.56 -26.52
C GLY A 229 12.61 -9.97 -26.90
N THR A 230 11.95 -10.54 -27.89
CA THR A 230 12.35 -11.76 -28.58
C THR A 230 13.75 -11.53 -29.17
N GLY A 231 14.77 -11.99 -28.45
CA GLY A 231 16.13 -12.06 -28.98
C GLY A 231 16.15 -12.99 -30.19
N ARG A 232 16.06 -12.42 -31.38
CA ARG A 232 16.40 -13.15 -32.60
C ARG A 232 17.90 -13.37 -32.63
N GLY A 233 18.31 -14.61 -32.37
CA GLY A 233 19.65 -15.10 -32.57
C GLY A 233 20.08 -14.97 -34.02
N GLY A 234 20.95 -14.01 -34.32
CA GLY A 234 21.70 -13.93 -35.56
C GLY A 234 22.93 -14.82 -35.47
N GLY A 235 22.79 -16.10 -35.85
CA GLY A 235 23.90 -17.03 -36.01
C GLY A 235 24.74 -16.68 -37.23
N GLY A 236 25.78 -15.85 -37.05
CA GLY A 236 26.83 -15.62 -38.02
C GLY A 236 27.90 -16.72 -37.96
N ARG A 237 27.75 -17.76 -38.78
CA ARG A 237 28.82 -18.74 -39.04
C ARG A 237 29.95 -18.04 -39.81
N ARG A 238 31.08 -17.75 -39.18
CA ARG A 238 32.36 -17.45 -39.84
C ARG A 238 33.02 -18.79 -40.18
N ARG A 239 33.07 -19.09 -41.49
CA ARG A 239 33.94 -20.13 -42.07
C ARG A 239 35.39 -19.63 -42.02
N GLN A 240 36.24 -20.34 -41.29
CA GLN A 240 37.71 -20.24 -41.45
C GLN A 240 38.10 -21.05 -42.67
N ALA A 241 38.66 -20.35 -43.68
CA ALA A 241 39.32 -20.96 -44.80
C ALA A 241 40.81 -21.19 -44.43
N ALA A 242 41.20 -22.45 -44.44
CA ALA A 242 42.62 -22.83 -44.37
C ALA A 242 43.32 -22.46 -45.69
N ARG A 243 44.45 -21.78 -45.61
CA ARG A 243 45.45 -21.78 -46.67
C ARG A 243 46.77 -22.29 -46.13
N ARG A 244 47.24 -23.37 -46.77
CA ARG A 244 48.59 -23.86 -46.71
C ARG A 244 49.47 -22.93 -47.50
N GLY A 245 50.73 -22.82 -47.11
CA GLY A 245 51.89 -22.22 -47.76
C GLY A 245 53.01 -22.14 -46.74
#